data_2c83609ffe7780b92b289b407f409cca
#
_entry.id   2c83609ffe7780b92b289b407f409cca
#
_cell.length_a   1.000
_cell.length_b   1.000
_cell.length_c   1.000
_cell.angle_alpha   90.00
_cell.angle_beta   90.00
_cell.angle_gamma   90.00
#
_symmetry.space_group_name_H-M   'P 1'
#
loop_
_entity.id
_entity.type
_entity.pdbx_description
1 polymer ?
#
loop_
_entity_poly.entity_id
_entity_poly.type
_entity_poly.pdbx_seq_one_letter_code
_entity_poly.pdbx_strand_id
1 'polypeptide(L)' 'MTGEQSRQLKVGDRVYWERSMNHLGNVVGVTWNGVTIEWDDGRTASIQHNDMARVERMPANLV' A
#
# COMPACT_ATOMS: atom_id res chain seq x y z
N MET A 1 -2.35 -2.82 -7.64
CA MET A 1 -1.61 -1.83 -8.48
C MET A 1 -0.44 -2.49 -9.18
N THR A 2 0.07 -1.87 -10.21
CA THR A 2 1.26 -2.35 -10.90
C THR A 2 2.51 -2.05 -10.09
N GLY A 3 3.64 -2.70 -10.43
CA GLY A 3 4.91 -2.39 -9.79
C GLY A 3 5.33 -0.94 -10.00
N GLU A 4 5.04 -0.40 -11.18
CA GLU A 4 5.35 0.99 -11.47
C GLU A 4 4.53 1.95 -10.60
N GLN A 5 3.26 1.68 -10.43
CA GLN A 5 2.41 2.47 -9.53
C GLN A 5 2.87 2.35 -8.09
N SER A 6 3.27 1.14 -7.68
CA SER A 6 3.78 0.90 -6.33
C SER A 6 5.01 1.75 -6.03
N ARG A 7 5.88 1.96 -7.01
CA ARG A 7 7.09 2.76 -6.83
C ARG A 7 6.82 4.24 -6.64
N GLN A 8 5.62 4.68 -6.97
CA GLN A 8 5.21 6.07 -6.80
C GLN A 8 4.55 6.34 -5.44
N LEU A 9 4.35 5.29 -4.64
CA LEU A 9 3.80 5.46 -3.30
C LEU A 9 4.75 6.25 -2.41
N LYS A 10 4.17 6.96 -1.46
CA LYS A 10 4.93 7.76 -0.50
C LYS A 10 4.50 7.40 0.91
N VAL A 11 5.41 7.60 1.85
CA VAL A 11 5.08 7.44 3.27
C VAL A 11 3.87 8.32 3.60
N GLY A 12 2.88 7.72 4.25
CA GLY A 12 1.63 8.40 4.57
C GLY A 12 0.48 8.09 3.63
N ASP A 13 0.75 7.47 2.49
CA ASP A 13 -0.33 7.08 1.58
C ASP A 13 -1.18 5.99 2.22
N ARG A 14 -2.50 6.07 2.00
CA ARG A 14 -3.42 5.02 2.43
C ARG A 14 -3.61 4.03 1.31
N VAL A 15 -3.64 2.76 1.69
CA VAL A 15 -3.83 1.65 0.75
C VAL A 15 -4.86 0.70 1.32
N TYR A 16 -5.41 -0.15 0.46
CA TYR A 16 -6.34 -1.18 0.89
C TYR A 16 -6.05 -2.48 0.14
N TRP A 17 -6.48 -3.58 0.75
CA TRP A 17 -6.37 -4.88 0.13
C TRP A 17 -7.55 -5.07 -0.83
N GLU A 18 -7.26 -5.38 -2.07
CA GLU A 18 -8.25 -5.43 -3.14
C GLU A 18 -9.47 -6.30 -2.81
N ARG A 19 -9.25 -7.43 -2.14
CA ARG A 19 -10.34 -8.35 -1.82
C ARG A 19 -11.11 -7.97 -0.56
N SER A 20 -10.62 -7.02 0.18
CA SER A 20 -11.26 -6.60 1.42
C SER A 20 -11.06 -5.10 1.57
N MET A 21 -12.05 -4.34 1.17
CA MET A 21 -11.97 -2.89 1.26
C MET A 21 -11.96 -2.39 2.70
N ASN A 22 -12.23 -3.28 3.65
CA ASN A 22 -12.12 -2.95 5.07
C ASN A 22 -10.71 -3.19 5.61
N HIS A 23 -9.85 -3.81 4.82
CA HIS A 23 -8.46 -4.07 5.23
C HIS A 23 -7.60 -2.92 4.73
N LEU A 24 -7.45 -1.91 5.58
CA LEU A 24 -6.75 -0.67 5.24
C LEU A 24 -5.40 -0.62 5.93
N GLY A 25 -4.48 0.12 5.33
CA GLY A 25 -3.16 0.33 5.89
C GLY A 25 -2.54 1.64 5.47
N ASN A 26 -1.43 1.97 6.10
CA ASN A 26 -0.63 3.14 5.76
C ASN A 26 0.73 2.71 5.25
N VAL A 27 1.21 3.39 4.24
CA VAL A 27 2.58 3.22 3.78
C VAL A 27 3.51 3.90 4.78
N VAL A 28 4.42 3.13 5.36
CA VAL A 28 5.39 3.64 6.34
C VAL A 28 6.81 3.62 5.80
N GLY A 29 7.04 2.98 4.67
CA GLY A 29 8.34 2.98 4.03
C GLY A 29 8.23 2.57 2.58
N VAL A 30 9.02 3.21 1.74
CA VAL A 30 9.12 2.86 0.31
C VAL A 30 10.59 2.77 -0.03
N THR A 31 10.99 1.62 -0.57
CA THR A 31 12.34 1.42 -1.07
C THR A 31 12.26 1.04 -2.54
N TRP A 32 13.40 0.93 -3.18
CA TRP A 32 13.41 0.50 -4.57
C TRP A 32 12.98 -0.97 -4.72
N ASN A 33 13.05 -1.77 -3.65
CA ASN A 33 12.64 -3.17 -3.64
C ASN A 33 11.15 -3.36 -3.40
N GLY A 34 10.54 -2.52 -2.58
CA GLY A 34 9.16 -2.74 -2.18
C GLY A 34 8.62 -1.68 -1.25
N VAL A 35 7.50 -2.01 -0.64
CA VAL A 35 6.75 -1.08 0.21
C VAL A 35 6.51 -1.74 1.55
N THR A 36 6.71 -0.99 2.62
CA THR A 36 6.35 -1.43 3.96
C THR A 36 5.03 -0.78 4.34
N ILE A 37 4.07 -1.60 4.71
CA ILE A 37 2.71 -1.16 5.04
C ILE A 37 2.41 -1.58 6.46
N GLU A 38 1.94 -0.63 7.25
CA GLU A 38 1.38 -0.90 8.57
C GLU A 38 -0.14 -0.96 8.42
N TRP A 39 -0.69 -2.16 8.59
CA TRP A 39 -2.12 -2.38 8.48
C TRP A 39 -2.84 -1.92 9.75
N ASP A 40 -4.09 -1.53 9.60
CA ASP A 40 -4.87 -1.01 10.73
C ASP A 40 -5.10 -2.03 11.84
N ASP A 41 -4.94 -3.33 11.53
CA ASP A 41 -5.04 -4.38 12.55
C ASP A 41 -3.77 -4.54 13.39
N GLY A 42 -2.77 -3.69 13.17
CA GLY A 42 -1.51 -3.72 13.90
C GLY A 42 -0.40 -4.52 13.26
N ARG A 43 -0.67 -5.16 12.13
CA ARG A 43 0.35 -5.93 11.42
C ARG A 43 1.16 -5.03 10.51
N THR A 44 2.43 -5.36 10.36
CA THR A 44 3.32 -4.67 9.43
C THR A 44 3.81 -5.69 8.41
N ALA A 45 3.76 -5.34 7.15
CA ALA A 45 4.21 -6.21 6.06
C ALA A 45 5.08 -5.44 5.09
N SER A 46 6.10 -6.10 4.59
CA SER A 46 6.93 -5.58 3.50
C SER A 46 6.59 -6.37 2.24
N ILE A 47 6.19 -5.67 1.20
CA ILE A 47 5.72 -6.29 -0.04
C ILE A 47 6.57 -5.76 -1.19
N GLN A 48 7.11 -6.66 -1.99
CA GLN A 48 7.87 -6.25 -3.17
C GLN A 48 6.96 -5.56 -4.18
N HIS A 49 7.53 -4.62 -4.94
CA HIS A 49 6.74 -3.88 -5.92
C HIS A 49 6.00 -4.80 -6.89
N ASN A 50 6.62 -5.91 -7.28
CA ASN A 50 5.98 -6.85 -8.19
C ASN A 50 4.86 -7.65 -7.55
N ASP A 51 4.76 -7.65 -6.23
CA ASP A 51 3.73 -8.37 -5.50
C ASP A 51 2.59 -7.47 -5.03
N MET A 52 2.57 -6.23 -5.47
CA MET A 52 1.56 -5.25 -5.08
C MET A 52 0.28 -5.34 -5.91
N ALA A 53 0.12 -6.39 -6.70
CA ALA A 53 -1.03 -6.51 -7.60
C ALA A 53 -2.37 -6.45 -6.87
N ARG A 54 -2.41 -6.92 -5.62
CA ARG A 54 -3.64 -6.97 -4.83
C ARG A 54 -3.77 -5.82 -3.83
N VAL A 55 -2.87 -4.87 -3.87
CA VAL A 55 -2.92 -3.69 -3.02
C VAL A 55 -3.23 -2.50 -3.91
N GLU A 56 -4.18 -1.68 -3.48
CA GLU A 56 -4.59 -0.51 -4.22
C GLU A 56 -4.46 0.73 -3.35
N ARG A 57 -4.19 1.84 -4.01
CA ARG A 57 -4.07 3.12 -3.33
C ARG A 57 -5.45 3.72 -3.14
N MET A 58 -5.72 4.18 -1.91
CA MET A 58 -6.96 4.90 -1.66
C MET A 58 -6.92 6.25 -2.37
N PRO A 59 -8.06 6.69 -2.93
CA PRO A 59 -8.13 8.04 -3.52
C PRO A 59 -7.71 9.09 -2.49
N ALA A 60 -6.91 10.05 -2.94
CA ALA A 60 -6.33 11.05 -2.02
C ALA A 60 -7.32 12.12 -1.59
N ASN A 61 -8.40 12.31 -2.34
CA ASN A 61 -9.32 13.40 -2.07
C ASN A 61 -10.74 12.89 -2.15
N LEU A 62 -11.29 12.64 -1.03
CA LEU A 62 -12.69 12.21 -0.91
C LEU A 62 -13.59 13.33 -0.46
N VAL A 63 -13.22 14.50 -0.79
CA VAL A 63 -13.96 15.70 -0.39
C VAL A 63 -15.13 15.91 -1.30
#